data_c82942e7ef0d19ebf325c4b91e97bb98
#
_entry.id   c82942e7ef0d19ebf325c4b91e97bb98
#
_cell.length_a   1.000
_cell.length_b   1.000
_cell.length_c   1.000
_cell.angle_alpha   90.00
_cell.angle_beta   90.00
_cell.angle_gamma   90.00
#
_symmetry.space_group_name_H-M   'P 1'
#
loop_
_entity.id
_entity.type
_entity.pdbx_description
1 polymer ?
#
loop_
_entity_poly.entity_id
_entity_poly.type
_entity_poly.pdbx_seq_one_letter_code
_entity_poly.pdbx_strand_id
1 'polypeptide(L)'
;MEMKILWKAYVKRHKGNLVGVFALLFIVSLSLVTVLTVWDSSGRYVREEMERLGFGDLTAWVSQVSDITQLTDEIERLDTVERMGVQKLIYSEYETKRQKSDSEGQLVVYEPEAFAYRIFSDDLSGYQMGEIVIHPGELYAPVSLQSMFGVEIGDEVSFPIARNGVKRAFTIKGWFEDPFMGSSMIGMKSFLICSEDYEDIIQKLSSSGIDGLARDGFMIHIFKDKGSEVSIAKWNAMLNQETSLPQFTEFTHSRNAIEGFMLTLQNVFTGFLFAFVLILLLVSLVVLGHGIGGAVERDTPDMGALKTAGFTTGHLQKMQAVPYIFVILAAVALGVLAAPFVAGKAAVATLTATGLLFPVRFPFWLCLLSLLPIMLLLLGFIFFKVGKIGEITPVE
;
A
#
# COMPACT_ATOMS: atom_id res chain seq x y z
N MET A 1 -49.79 13.60 7.14
CA MET A 1 -50.19 12.49 6.24
C MET A 1 -49.95 12.86 4.78
N GLU A 2 -50.28 14.05 4.35
CA GLU A 2 -50.19 14.57 2.98
C GLU A 2 -48.76 14.58 2.40
N MET A 3 -47.78 15.08 3.16
CA MET A 3 -46.40 15.17 2.71
C MET A 3 -45.77 13.80 2.35
N LYS A 4 -46.11 12.72 3.10
CA LYS A 4 -45.64 11.36 2.80
C LYS A 4 -46.18 10.82 1.47
N ILE A 5 -47.44 11.19 1.12
CA ILE A 5 -48.08 10.79 -0.14
C ILE A 5 -47.38 11.51 -1.30
N LEU A 6 -47.14 12.81 -1.15
CA LEU A 6 -46.44 13.63 -2.15
C LEU A 6 -45.00 13.10 -2.38
N TRP A 7 -44.24 12.77 -1.34
CA TRP A 7 -42.93 12.17 -1.51
C TRP A 7 -42.93 10.82 -2.22
N LYS A 8 -43.90 9.97 -1.88
CA LYS A 8 -44.02 8.67 -2.56
C LYS A 8 -44.36 8.82 -4.04
N ALA A 9 -45.23 9.76 -4.39
CA ALA A 9 -45.58 10.10 -5.77
C ALA A 9 -44.35 10.67 -6.50
N TYR A 10 -43.62 11.61 -5.89
CA TYR A 10 -42.40 12.20 -6.43
C TYR A 10 -41.33 11.15 -6.72
N VAL A 11 -41.00 10.31 -5.73
CA VAL A 11 -40.03 9.22 -5.89
C VAL A 11 -40.41 8.26 -7.00
N LYS A 12 -41.70 7.91 -7.11
CA LYS A 12 -42.20 7.03 -8.18
C LYS A 12 -42.00 7.67 -9.57
N ARG A 13 -42.27 8.97 -9.68
CA ARG A 13 -42.17 9.72 -10.94
C ARG A 13 -40.71 9.92 -11.38
N HIS A 14 -39.77 10.16 -10.42
CA HIS A 14 -38.37 10.48 -10.69
C HIS A 14 -37.39 9.34 -10.35
N LYS A 15 -37.88 8.09 -10.20
CA LYS A 15 -37.06 6.96 -9.72
C LYS A 15 -35.79 6.72 -10.54
N GLY A 16 -35.85 6.87 -11.86
CA GLY A 16 -34.65 6.65 -12.72
C GLY A 16 -33.52 7.62 -12.42
N ASN A 17 -33.86 8.90 -12.21
CA ASN A 17 -32.86 9.91 -11.85
C ASN A 17 -32.32 9.69 -10.44
N LEU A 18 -33.17 9.38 -9.46
CA LEU A 18 -32.76 9.08 -8.08
C LEU A 18 -31.85 7.85 -8.02
N VAL A 19 -32.15 6.80 -8.79
CA VAL A 19 -31.30 5.60 -8.88
C VAL A 19 -29.97 5.93 -9.55
N GLY A 20 -29.95 6.75 -10.61
CA GLY A 20 -28.69 7.20 -11.23
C GLY A 20 -27.79 7.98 -10.28
N VAL A 21 -28.37 8.94 -9.53
CA VAL A 21 -27.64 9.70 -8.50
C VAL A 21 -27.14 8.77 -7.38
N PHE A 22 -27.99 7.85 -6.92
CA PHE A 22 -27.60 6.84 -5.93
C PHE A 22 -26.41 6.02 -6.41
N ALA A 23 -26.46 5.44 -7.61
CA ALA A 23 -25.40 4.59 -8.14
C ALA A 23 -24.07 5.34 -8.26
N LEU A 24 -24.10 6.56 -8.78
CA LEU A 24 -22.89 7.39 -8.91
C LEU A 24 -22.28 7.72 -7.55
N LEU A 25 -23.08 8.18 -6.60
CA LEU A 25 -22.59 8.56 -5.27
C LEU A 25 -22.17 7.34 -4.43
N PHE A 26 -22.82 6.20 -4.62
CA PHE A 26 -22.40 4.93 -4.04
C PHE A 26 -20.99 4.56 -4.56
N ILE A 27 -20.75 4.62 -5.87
CA ILE A 27 -19.45 4.33 -6.46
C ILE A 27 -18.39 5.33 -5.97
N VAL A 28 -18.70 6.63 -5.92
CA VAL A 28 -17.79 7.67 -5.41
C VAL A 28 -17.38 7.40 -3.96
N SER A 29 -18.35 7.18 -3.08
CA SER A 29 -18.09 6.94 -1.66
C SER A 29 -17.38 5.61 -1.42
N LEU A 30 -17.80 4.54 -2.13
CA LEU A 30 -17.15 3.23 -2.10
C LEU A 30 -15.68 3.34 -2.52
N SER A 31 -15.41 3.96 -3.68
CA SER A 31 -14.06 4.09 -4.21
C SER A 31 -13.17 4.96 -3.32
N LEU A 32 -13.68 6.12 -2.87
CA LEU A 32 -12.92 7.01 -1.99
C LEU A 32 -12.51 6.31 -0.69
N VAL A 33 -13.48 5.70 -0.02
CA VAL A 33 -13.23 5.04 1.27
C VAL A 33 -12.34 3.81 1.09
N THR A 34 -12.51 3.04 0.00
CA THR A 34 -11.61 1.93 -0.32
C THR A 34 -10.17 2.40 -0.50
N VAL A 35 -9.95 3.45 -1.30
CA VAL A 35 -8.62 4.01 -1.58
C VAL A 35 -7.96 4.50 -0.29
N LEU A 36 -8.68 5.28 0.52
CA LEU A 36 -8.18 5.79 1.80
C LEU A 36 -7.87 4.67 2.79
N THR A 37 -8.70 3.62 2.82
CA THR A 37 -8.52 2.46 3.70
C THR A 37 -7.26 1.66 3.30
N VAL A 38 -7.06 1.40 2.02
CA VAL A 38 -5.88 0.68 1.51
C VAL A 38 -4.62 1.51 1.76
N TRP A 39 -4.63 2.80 1.43
CA TRP A 39 -3.48 3.68 1.61
C TRP A 39 -3.04 3.80 3.07
N ASP A 40 -3.97 4.02 3.99
CA ASP A 40 -3.67 4.15 5.40
C ASP A 40 -3.24 2.80 6.03
N SER A 41 -3.89 1.69 5.65
CA SER A 41 -3.56 0.36 6.15
C SER A 41 -2.18 -0.10 5.70
N SER A 42 -1.84 0.08 4.40
CA SER A 42 -0.52 -0.30 3.88
C SER A 42 0.60 0.54 4.49
N GLY A 43 0.40 1.86 4.63
CA GLY A 43 1.41 2.74 5.22
C GLY A 43 1.69 2.45 6.69
N ARG A 44 0.66 2.14 7.47
CA ARG A 44 0.85 1.71 8.88
C ARG A 44 1.54 0.36 8.96
N TYR A 45 1.11 -0.58 8.15
CA TYR A 45 1.67 -1.93 8.15
C TYR A 45 3.15 -1.94 7.82
N VAL A 46 3.58 -1.21 6.79
CA VAL A 46 4.99 -1.11 6.43
C VAL A 46 5.84 -0.59 7.59
N ARG A 47 5.38 0.45 8.29
CA ARG A 47 6.10 0.96 9.47
C ARG A 47 6.18 -0.07 10.60
N GLU A 48 5.05 -0.73 10.92
CA GLU A 48 5.00 -1.79 11.93
C GLU A 48 5.96 -2.95 11.59
N GLU A 49 6.05 -3.35 10.31
CA GLU A 49 6.93 -4.42 9.85
C GLU A 49 8.41 -4.04 9.88
N MET A 50 8.75 -2.82 9.49
CA MET A 50 10.13 -2.35 9.58
C MET A 50 10.65 -2.29 11.02
N GLU A 51 9.77 -1.89 11.97
CA GLU A 51 10.11 -1.93 13.39
C GLU A 51 10.28 -3.37 13.89
N ARG A 52 9.37 -4.26 13.52
CA ARG A 52 9.39 -5.67 13.90
C ARG A 52 10.63 -6.41 13.38
N LEU A 53 11.02 -6.13 12.13
CA LEU A 53 12.21 -6.72 11.50
C LEU A 53 13.52 -6.03 11.92
N GLY A 54 13.45 -5.04 12.79
CA GLY A 54 14.64 -4.37 13.29
C GLY A 54 15.39 -3.53 12.25
N PHE A 55 14.70 -2.99 11.23
CA PHE A 55 15.33 -2.04 10.32
C PHE A 55 15.75 -0.78 11.06
N GLY A 56 17.03 -0.41 10.91
CA GLY A 56 17.62 0.78 11.55
C GLY A 56 17.06 2.09 11.02
N ASP A 57 17.37 3.19 11.69
CA ASP A 57 17.14 4.54 11.17
C ASP A 57 17.95 4.79 9.89
N LEU A 58 19.12 4.14 9.80
CA LEU A 58 19.91 3.90 8.58
C LEU A 58 20.15 2.40 8.43
N THR A 59 20.10 1.90 7.22
CA THR A 59 20.52 0.54 6.88
C THR A 59 21.55 0.65 5.76
N ALA A 60 22.73 0.09 6.01
CA ALA A 60 23.81 0.04 5.04
C ALA A 60 23.99 -1.40 4.55
N TRP A 61 24.05 -1.56 3.25
CA TRP A 61 24.42 -2.80 2.59
C TRP A 61 25.89 -2.71 2.22
N VAL A 62 26.67 -3.61 2.75
CA VAL A 62 28.13 -3.62 2.55
C VAL A 62 28.58 -4.93 1.91
N SER A 63 29.68 -4.89 1.18
CA SER A 63 30.29 -6.06 0.58
C SER A 63 31.81 -6.07 0.77
N GLN A 64 32.40 -7.26 0.65
CA GLN A 64 33.85 -7.46 0.69
C GLN A 64 34.52 -6.86 1.96
N VAL A 65 33.83 -6.92 3.09
CA VAL A 65 34.32 -6.48 4.38
C VAL A 65 35.27 -7.53 4.92
N SER A 66 36.56 -7.20 5.03
CA SER A 66 37.58 -8.12 5.52
C SER A 66 37.43 -8.45 7.01
N ASP A 67 36.96 -7.52 7.81
CA ASP A 67 36.70 -7.68 9.25
C ASP A 67 35.45 -6.88 9.64
N ILE A 68 34.32 -7.57 9.75
CA ILE A 68 33.06 -6.97 10.14
C ILE A 68 33.10 -6.47 11.59
N THR A 69 33.86 -7.13 12.47
CA THR A 69 33.96 -6.75 13.89
C THR A 69 34.61 -5.39 14.03
N GLN A 70 35.68 -5.14 13.26
CA GLN A 70 36.34 -3.83 13.27
C GLN A 70 35.36 -2.73 12.81
N LEU A 71 34.63 -2.97 11.73
CA LEU A 71 33.66 -1.99 11.19
C LEU A 71 32.52 -1.71 12.18
N THR A 72 32.00 -2.74 12.82
CA THR A 72 30.93 -2.60 13.82
C THR A 72 31.45 -1.85 15.06
N ASP A 73 32.65 -2.15 15.52
CA ASP A 73 33.29 -1.43 16.64
C ASP A 73 33.50 0.07 16.35
N GLU A 74 33.87 0.42 15.11
CA GLU A 74 33.97 1.83 14.69
C GLU A 74 32.63 2.55 14.79
N ILE A 75 31.55 1.91 14.36
CA ILE A 75 30.19 2.48 14.38
C ILE A 75 29.68 2.58 15.81
N GLU A 76 29.86 1.55 16.65
CA GLU A 76 29.38 1.51 18.04
C GLU A 76 30.05 2.53 18.95
N ARG A 77 31.28 2.97 18.63
CA ARG A 77 31.98 3.99 19.37
C ARG A 77 31.41 5.40 19.25
N LEU A 78 30.53 5.61 18.30
CA LEU A 78 29.91 6.92 18.10
C LEU A 78 28.77 7.13 19.11
N ASP A 79 28.85 8.16 19.92
CA ASP A 79 27.85 8.55 20.93
C ASP A 79 26.44 8.77 20.33
N THR A 80 26.35 8.92 19.01
CA THR A 80 25.10 9.13 18.29
C THR A 80 24.43 7.83 17.86
N VAL A 81 25.04 6.66 18.12
CA VAL A 81 24.52 5.33 17.81
C VAL A 81 23.99 4.69 19.09
N GLU A 82 22.71 4.33 19.12
CA GLU A 82 22.07 3.65 20.26
C GLU A 82 22.37 2.13 20.24
N ARG A 83 22.26 1.52 19.08
CA ARG A 83 22.51 0.09 18.86
C ARG A 83 22.64 -0.22 17.37
N MET A 84 23.11 -1.41 17.05
CA MET A 84 23.05 -1.94 15.68
C MET A 84 22.61 -3.41 15.65
N GLY A 85 22.25 -3.84 14.43
CA GLY A 85 22.02 -5.23 14.07
C GLY A 85 22.78 -5.54 12.79
N VAL A 86 23.35 -6.73 12.69
CA VAL A 86 24.11 -7.17 11.52
C VAL A 86 23.49 -8.46 11.00
N GLN A 87 23.21 -8.51 9.71
CA GLN A 87 22.65 -9.66 9.02
C GLN A 87 23.60 -10.10 7.92
N LYS A 88 23.98 -11.37 7.90
CA LYS A 88 24.88 -11.94 6.88
C LYS A 88 24.13 -12.15 5.57
N LEU A 89 24.78 -11.83 4.46
CA LEU A 89 24.23 -12.07 3.14
C LEU A 89 25.33 -12.33 2.09
N ILE A 90 24.92 -12.85 0.94
CA ILE A 90 25.75 -13.03 -0.24
C ILE A 90 25.06 -12.37 -1.42
N TYR A 91 25.76 -11.50 -2.14
CA TYR A 91 25.32 -10.95 -3.41
C TYR A 91 25.66 -11.90 -4.54
N SER A 92 24.69 -12.22 -5.39
CA SER A 92 24.91 -12.98 -6.61
C SER A 92 23.82 -12.66 -7.63
N GLU A 93 24.14 -12.75 -8.92
CA GLU A 93 23.12 -12.87 -9.95
C GLU A 93 22.26 -14.11 -9.66
N TYR A 94 21.03 -14.15 -10.17
CA TYR A 94 20.20 -15.34 -10.06
C TYR A 94 19.48 -15.65 -11.36
N GLU A 95 19.23 -16.91 -11.57
CA GLU A 95 18.49 -17.40 -12.74
C GLU A 95 17.45 -18.43 -12.31
N THR A 96 16.32 -18.38 -12.97
CA THR A 96 15.25 -19.38 -12.87
C THR A 96 15.27 -20.27 -14.09
N LYS A 97 14.51 -21.36 -14.12
CA LYS A 97 14.37 -22.22 -15.31
C LYS A 97 13.88 -21.46 -16.54
N ARG A 98 13.22 -20.31 -16.38
CA ARG A 98 12.58 -19.56 -17.46
C ARG A 98 13.45 -18.43 -18.00
N GLN A 99 14.16 -17.74 -17.10
CA GLN A 99 15.02 -16.62 -17.48
C GLN A 99 16.03 -16.27 -16.41
N LYS A 100 17.08 -15.58 -16.84
CA LYS A 100 18.06 -14.94 -15.95
C LYS A 100 17.52 -13.57 -15.51
N SER A 101 17.77 -13.20 -14.27
CA SER A 101 17.46 -11.85 -13.76
C SER A 101 18.46 -10.82 -14.31
N ASP A 102 17.95 -9.62 -14.58
CA ASP A 102 18.79 -8.45 -14.94
C ASP A 102 19.35 -7.75 -13.68
N SER A 103 18.95 -8.19 -12.49
CA SER A 103 19.36 -7.63 -11.21
C SER A 103 19.97 -8.71 -10.33
N GLU A 104 20.85 -8.30 -9.40
CA GLU A 104 21.41 -9.19 -8.39
C GLU A 104 20.35 -9.63 -7.38
N GLY A 105 20.56 -10.77 -6.76
CA GLY A 105 19.87 -11.27 -5.59
C GLY A 105 20.76 -11.18 -4.35
N GLN A 106 20.13 -11.22 -3.20
CA GLN A 106 20.76 -11.31 -1.88
C GLN A 106 20.34 -12.62 -1.22
N LEU A 107 21.26 -13.52 -1.01
CA LEU A 107 21.06 -14.71 -0.19
C LEU A 107 21.28 -14.32 1.27
N VAL A 108 20.20 -14.14 2.01
CA VAL A 108 20.20 -13.63 3.39
C VAL A 108 20.12 -14.80 4.35
N VAL A 109 21.00 -14.86 5.34
CA VAL A 109 20.96 -15.92 6.36
C VAL A 109 19.75 -15.68 7.27
N TYR A 110 18.91 -16.71 7.41
CA TYR A 110 17.76 -16.66 8.30
C TYR A 110 18.16 -16.90 9.75
N GLU A 111 18.06 -15.88 10.56
CA GLU A 111 18.32 -15.88 12.00
C GLU A 111 17.05 -15.44 12.74
N PRO A 112 16.17 -16.36 13.15
CA PRO A 112 14.83 -16.05 13.66
C PRO A 112 14.83 -15.23 14.95
N GLU A 113 15.87 -15.37 15.78
CA GLU A 113 16.02 -14.62 17.05
C GLU A 113 16.33 -13.13 16.81
N ALA A 114 17.02 -12.81 15.69
CA ALA A 114 17.40 -11.46 15.33
C ALA A 114 16.43 -10.80 14.36
N PHE A 115 15.94 -11.57 13.36
CA PHE A 115 15.13 -11.07 12.24
C PHE A 115 13.96 -12.01 11.96
N ALA A 116 12.81 -11.73 12.58
CA ALA A 116 11.64 -12.59 12.52
C ALA A 116 10.81 -12.37 11.25
N TYR A 117 11.31 -12.80 10.08
CA TYR A 117 10.57 -12.77 8.83
C TYR A 117 9.25 -13.56 8.90
N ARG A 118 8.24 -13.13 8.15
CA ARG A 118 6.96 -13.82 8.01
C ARG A 118 6.96 -14.66 6.75
N ILE A 119 6.55 -15.92 6.89
CA ILE A 119 6.37 -16.84 5.77
C ILE A 119 4.89 -16.90 5.44
N PHE A 120 4.54 -16.76 4.17
CA PHE A 120 3.16 -16.90 3.73
C PHE A 120 2.70 -18.36 3.82
N SER A 121 1.40 -18.54 4.04
CA SER A 121 0.74 -19.83 3.80
C SER A 121 0.77 -20.17 2.31
N ASP A 122 0.70 -21.46 1.95
CA ASP A 122 0.81 -21.92 0.56
C ASP A 122 -0.26 -21.31 -0.35
N ASP A 123 -1.44 -21.01 0.20
CA ASP A 123 -2.57 -20.38 -0.48
C ASP A 123 -2.51 -18.85 -0.49
N LEU A 124 -1.46 -18.23 0.08
CA LEU A 124 -1.25 -16.80 0.22
C LEU A 124 -2.39 -16.06 0.96
N SER A 125 -3.21 -16.76 1.73
CA SER A 125 -4.32 -16.17 2.49
C SER A 125 -3.90 -15.60 3.84
N GLY A 126 -2.70 -15.93 4.30
CA GLY A 126 -2.15 -15.54 5.60
C GLY A 126 -0.70 -15.95 5.76
N TYR A 127 -0.27 -16.12 7.00
CA TYR A 127 1.08 -16.51 7.34
C TYR A 127 1.10 -17.90 8.00
N GLN A 128 2.20 -18.62 7.78
CA GLN A 128 2.46 -19.89 8.48
C GLN A 128 2.63 -19.64 9.97
N MET A 129 2.09 -20.55 10.78
CA MET A 129 2.23 -20.53 12.24
C MET A 129 3.25 -21.58 12.66
N GLY A 130 4.18 -21.20 13.51
CA GLY A 130 5.20 -22.11 14.07
C GLY A 130 6.62 -21.72 13.71
N GLU A 131 7.55 -22.59 14.06
CA GLU A 131 8.97 -22.41 13.80
C GLU A 131 9.28 -22.62 12.31
N ILE A 132 9.99 -21.69 11.72
CA ILE A 132 10.43 -21.76 10.33
C ILE A 132 11.78 -22.46 10.32
N VAL A 133 11.85 -23.61 9.64
CA VAL A 133 13.09 -24.37 9.45
C VAL A 133 13.44 -24.35 7.96
N ILE A 134 14.67 -23.96 7.64
CA ILE A 134 15.22 -23.99 6.28
C ILE A 134 16.29 -25.08 6.24
N HIS A 135 16.10 -26.10 5.40
CA HIS A 135 17.09 -27.15 5.22
C HIS A 135 18.09 -26.80 4.11
N PRO A 136 19.31 -27.35 4.15
CA PRO A 136 20.30 -27.15 3.09
C PRO A 136 19.74 -27.45 1.69
N GLY A 137 19.94 -26.51 0.76
CA GLY A 137 19.41 -26.59 -0.60
C GLY A 137 17.96 -26.08 -0.76
N GLU A 138 17.32 -25.62 0.30
CA GLU A 138 16.02 -24.94 0.26
C GLU A 138 16.19 -23.42 0.46
N LEU A 139 15.26 -22.66 -0.10
CA LEU A 139 15.16 -21.21 0.20
C LEU A 139 13.70 -20.76 0.28
N TYR A 140 13.48 -19.66 0.99
CA TYR A 140 12.26 -18.88 0.84
C TYR A 140 12.52 -17.69 -0.06
N ALA A 141 11.62 -17.45 -1.01
CA ALA A 141 11.71 -16.37 -2.00
C ALA A 141 10.64 -15.31 -1.76
N PRO A 142 10.84 -14.06 -2.21
CA PRO A 142 9.78 -13.06 -2.16
C PRO A 142 8.66 -13.42 -3.15
N VAL A 143 7.41 -13.24 -2.72
CA VAL A 143 6.23 -13.65 -3.51
C VAL A 143 6.12 -12.96 -4.88
N SER A 144 6.76 -11.82 -5.06
CA SER A 144 6.80 -11.11 -6.36
C SER A 144 7.50 -11.89 -7.47
N LEU A 145 8.34 -12.89 -7.15
CA LEU A 145 8.94 -13.77 -8.16
C LEU A 145 7.87 -14.52 -8.98
N GLN A 146 6.72 -14.83 -8.38
CA GLN A 146 5.60 -15.44 -9.12
C GLN A 146 5.16 -14.57 -10.29
N SER A 147 4.92 -13.28 -10.02
CA SER A 147 4.45 -12.35 -11.06
C SER A 147 5.55 -11.95 -12.05
N MET A 148 6.82 -11.88 -11.60
CA MET A 148 7.94 -11.46 -12.44
C MET A 148 8.47 -12.58 -13.33
N PHE A 149 8.61 -13.79 -12.80
CA PHE A 149 9.28 -14.91 -13.47
C PHE A 149 8.36 -16.13 -13.70
N GLY A 150 7.14 -16.10 -13.15
CA GLY A 150 6.19 -17.20 -13.26
C GLY A 150 6.67 -18.50 -12.59
N VAL A 151 7.45 -18.38 -11.52
CA VAL A 151 7.93 -19.52 -10.73
C VAL A 151 6.93 -19.92 -9.65
N GLU A 152 6.97 -21.19 -9.24
CA GLU A 152 6.10 -21.78 -8.23
C GLU A 152 6.92 -22.45 -7.13
N ILE A 153 6.27 -22.79 -6.02
CA ILE A 153 6.90 -23.61 -4.95
C ILE A 153 7.35 -24.95 -5.55
N GLY A 154 8.59 -25.34 -5.26
CA GLY A 154 9.24 -26.52 -5.83
C GLY A 154 10.08 -26.23 -7.08
N ASP A 155 9.98 -25.04 -7.67
CA ASP A 155 10.89 -24.64 -8.74
C ASP A 155 12.29 -24.33 -8.21
N GLU A 156 13.28 -24.42 -9.12
CA GLU A 156 14.67 -24.17 -8.80
C GLU A 156 15.10 -22.74 -9.18
N VAL A 157 15.89 -22.13 -8.28
CA VAL A 157 16.60 -20.86 -8.52
C VAL A 157 18.09 -21.12 -8.35
N SER A 158 18.89 -20.74 -9.33
CA SER A 158 20.34 -20.93 -9.33
C SER A 158 21.09 -19.62 -9.17
N PHE A 159 22.16 -19.66 -8.42
CA PHE A 159 23.05 -18.54 -8.14
C PHE A 159 24.47 -18.86 -8.64
N PRO A 160 25.01 -18.13 -9.62
CA PRO A 160 26.40 -18.28 -10.06
C PRO A 160 27.35 -17.82 -8.93
N ILE A 161 28.25 -18.70 -8.52
CA ILE A 161 29.23 -18.40 -7.46
C ILE A 161 30.58 -17.99 -8.05
N ALA A 162 31.00 -18.67 -9.13
CA ALA A 162 32.27 -18.37 -9.80
C ALA A 162 32.19 -18.57 -11.32
N ARG A 163 33.09 -17.90 -12.05
CA ARG A 163 33.20 -17.91 -13.53
C ARG A 163 33.50 -19.29 -14.11
N ASN A 164 34.11 -20.18 -13.32
CA ASN A 164 34.39 -21.55 -13.71
C ASN A 164 33.13 -22.47 -13.79
N GLY A 165 31.92 -21.88 -13.73
CA GLY A 165 30.68 -22.62 -13.80
C GLY A 165 30.16 -23.13 -12.45
N VAL A 166 30.80 -22.80 -11.34
CA VAL A 166 30.30 -23.14 -10.00
C VAL A 166 29.04 -22.36 -9.71
N LYS A 167 27.94 -23.08 -9.51
CA LYS A 167 26.61 -22.53 -9.15
C LYS A 167 26.11 -23.21 -7.89
N ARG A 168 25.27 -22.51 -7.15
CA ARG A 168 24.44 -23.09 -6.10
C ARG A 168 22.98 -23.01 -6.52
N ALA A 169 22.31 -24.14 -6.59
CA ALA A 169 20.91 -24.24 -6.88
C ALA A 169 20.12 -24.48 -5.60
N PHE A 170 18.95 -23.89 -5.50
CA PHE A 170 18.03 -24.02 -4.39
C PHE A 170 16.63 -24.30 -4.89
N THR A 171 15.91 -25.10 -4.14
CA THR A 171 14.47 -25.31 -4.35
C THR A 171 13.66 -24.27 -3.56
N ILE A 172 12.71 -23.61 -4.21
CA ILE A 172 11.79 -22.70 -3.54
C ILE A 172 10.88 -23.52 -2.61
N LYS A 173 11.07 -23.36 -1.30
CA LYS A 173 10.25 -24.01 -0.27
C LYS A 173 8.93 -23.29 -0.03
N GLY A 174 8.93 -21.99 -0.19
CA GLY A 174 7.76 -21.14 0.02
C GLY A 174 8.08 -19.67 -0.19
N TRP A 175 7.12 -18.85 0.14
CA TRP A 175 7.17 -17.41 -0.04
C TRP A 175 7.31 -16.71 1.31
N PHE A 176 8.18 -15.72 1.39
CA PHE A 176 8.28 -14.88 2.57
C PHE A 176 7.92 -13.43 2.26
N GLU A 177 7.52 -12.72 3.30
CA GLU A 177 7.27 -11.30 3.22
C GLU A 177 8.58 -10.53 3.43
N ASP A 178 9.06 -9.93 2.34
CA ASP A 178 10.19 -9.00 2.40
C ASP A 178 9.67 -7.57 2.28
N PRO A 179 9.71 -6.80 3.36
CA PRO A 179 9.19 -5.44 3.33
C PRO A 179 9.95 -4.52 2.38
N PHE A 180 11.21 -4.76 2.06
CA PHE A 180 11.98 -3.88 1.20
C PHE A 180 12.14 -4.42 -0.23
N MET A 181 12.73 -5.61 -0.39
CA MET A 181 13.02 -6.17 -1.70
C MET A 181 11.84 -6.98 -2.28
N GLY A 182 10.76 -7.16 -1.51
CA GLY A 182 9.60 -7.97 -1.89
C GLY A 182 8.75 -7.42 -3.02
N SER A 183 8.78 -6.10 -3.27
CA SER A 183 8.00 -5.48 -4.33
C SER A 183 8.53 -5.81 -5.72
N SER A 184 7.63 -6.07 -6.68
CA SER A 184 8.00 -6.27 -8.10
C SER A 184 8.66 -5.04 -8.75
N MET A 185 8.54 -3.86 -8.16
CA MET A 185 9.17 -2.61 -8.62
C MET A 185 10.66 -2.53 -8.27
N ILE A 186 11.13 -3.33 -7.33
CA ILE A 186 12.54 -3.39 -6.92
C ILE A 186 13.17 -4.58 -7.63
N GLY A 187 14.22 -4.33 -8.44
CA GLY A 187 14.88 -5.36 -9.23
C GLY A 187 15.64 -6.37 -8.35
N MET A 188 16.39 -5.88 -7.36
CA MET A 188 17.10 -6.73 -6.40
C MET A 188 16.11 -7.52 -5.53
N LYS A 189 16.41 -8.79 -5.26
CA LYS A 189 15.55 -9.69 -4.46
C LYS A 189 16.33 -10.33 -3.34
N SER A 190 15.72 -10.42 -2.15
CA SER A 190 16.26 -11.22 -1.06
C SER A 190 15.72 -12.65 -1.11
N PHE A 191 16.55 -13.59 -0.68
CA PHE A 191 16.21 -15.00 -0.55
C PHE A 191 16.72 -15.48 0.80
N LEU A 192 15.85 -16.10 1.60
CA LEU A 192 16.24 -16.61 2.91
C LEU A 192 16.84 -18.01 2.76
N ILE A 193 18.03 -18.19 3.30
CA ILE A 193 18.76 -19.48 3.30
C ILE A 193 19.18 -19.85 4.72
N CYS A 194 19.55 -21.12 4.95
CA CYS A 194 20.14 -21.55 6.20
C CYS A 194 21.62 -21.18 6.31
N SER A 195 22.15 -21.19 7.54
CA SER A 195 23.55 -20.88 7.80
C SER A 195 24.53 -21.88 7.15
N GLU A 196 24.15 -23.16 7.03
CA GLU A 196 24.98 -24.20 6.39
C GLU A 196 25.22 -23.91 4.92
N ASP A 197 24.20 -23.47 4.18
CA ASP A 197 24.33 -23.05 2.78
C ASP A 197 25.19 -21.80 2.63
N TYR A 198 25.05 -20.83 3.54
CA TYR A 198 25.91 -19.66 3.56
C TYR A 198 27.38 -20.04 3.70
N GLU A 199 27.72 -20.91 4.68
CA GLU A 199 29.08 -21.36 4.91
C GLU A 199 29.65 -22.14 3.70
N ASP A 200 28.87 -23.02 3.10
CA ASP A 200 29.26 -23.76 1.88
C ASP A 200 29.58 -22.80 0.72
N ILE A 201 28.76 -21.76 0.52
CA ILE A 201 29.00 -20.77 -0.53
C ILE A 201 30.26 -19.94 -0.25
N ILE A 202 30.46 -19.48 0.99
CA ILE A 202 31.66 -18.72 1.40
C ILE A 202 32.92 -19.56 1.19
N GLN A 203 32.90 -20.84 1.52
CA GLN A 203 34.02 -21.75 1.29
C GLN A 203 34.34 -21.89 -0.22
N LYS A 204 33.31 -22.07 -1.05
CA LYS A 204 33.47 -22.13 -2.52
C LYS A 204 33.99 -20.84 -3.11
N LEU A 205 33.47 -19.69 -2.63
CA LEU A 205 33.91 -18.37 -3.06
C LEU A 205 35.41 -18.16 -2.70
N SER A 206 35.80 -18.48 -1.48
CA SER A 206 37.18 -18.37 -1.02
C SER A 206 38.16 -19.25 -1.82
N SER A 207 37.71 -20.46 -2.21
CA SER A 207 38.50 -21.38 -3.03
C SER A 207 38.57 -20.95 -4.52
N SER A 208 37.63 -20.14 -5.00
CA SER A 208 37.58 -19.63 -6.37
C SER A 208 38.49 -18.42 -6.62
N GLY A 209 38.92 -17.74 -5.58
CA GLY A 209 39.83 -16.58 -5.67
C GLY A 209 39.27 -15.48 -6.60
N ILE A 210 40.08 -15.06 -7.58
CA ILE A 210 39.72 -14.00 -8.56
C ILE A 210 38.58 -14.37 -9.50
N ASP A 211 38.21 -15.63 -9.59
CA ASP A 211 37.09 -16.11 -10.42
C ASP A 211 35.72 -16.01 -9.72
N GLY A 212 35.68 -15.50 -8.50
CA GLY A 212 34.43 -15.25 -7.79
C GLY A 212 33.50 -14.31 -8.54
N LEU A 213 32.23 -14.68 -8.65
CA LEU A 213 31.14 -13.85 -9.19
C LEU A 213 30.25 -13.35 -8.06
N ALA A 214 30.01 -14.21 -7.09
CA ALA A 214 29.31 -13.81 -5.87
C ALA A 214 30.22 -12.99 -4.95
N ARG A 215 29.63 -12.20 -4.07
CA ARG A 215 30.33 -11.39 -3.07
C ARG A 215 29.69 -11.64 -1.70
N ASP A 216 30.52 -11.87 -0.68
CA ASP A 216 30.07 -11.82 0.70
C ASP A 216 29.73 -10.40 1.12
N GLY A 217 28.81 -10.27 2.04
CA GLY A 217 28.39 -8.98 2.51
C GLY A 217 27.52 -9.05 3.77
N PHE A 218 27.15 -7.87 4.22
CA PHE A 218 26.31 -7.70 5.41
C PHE A 218 25.28 -6.60 5.18
N MET A 219 24.16 -6.73 5.85
CA MET A 219 23.19 -5.67 6.04
C MET A 219 23.34 -5.16 7.48
N ILE A 220 23.72 -3.91 7.64
CA ILE A 220 23.97 -3.28 8.94
C ILE A 220 22.82 -2.31 9.23
N HIS A 221 22.03 -2.62 10.24
CA HIS A 221 20.94 -1.77 10.73
C HIS A 221 21.47 -0.90 11.86
N ILE A 222 21.55 0.41 11.66
CA ILE A 222 22.10 1.36 12.60
C ILE A 222 20.96 2.19 13.19
N PHE A 223 20.85 2.21 14.51
CA PHE A 223 19.82 2.95 15.23
C PHE A 223 20.44 4.18 15.87
N LYS A 224 19.85 5.32 15.55
CA LYS A 224 20.28 6.61 16.07
C LYS A 224 19.84 6.78 17.52
N ASP A 225 20.70 7.35 18.36
CA ASP A 225 20.33 7.74 19.72
C ASP A 225 19.15 8.74 19.70
N LYS A 226 18.11 8.42 20.48
CA LYS A 226 16.87 9.20 20.57
C LYS A 226 17.08 10.60 21.16
N GLY A 227 18.12 10.80 21.97
CA GLY A 227 18.50 12.09 22.52
C GLY A 227 19.21 13.01 21.51
N SER A 228 19.65 12.49 20.39
CA SER A 228 20.36 13.27 19.38
C SER A 228 19.39 14.04 18.49
N GLU A 229 19.51 15.37 18.42
CA GLU A 229 18.71 16.26 17.54
C GLU A 229 19.24 16.34 16.10
N VAL A 230 20.31 15.61 15.77
CA VAL A 230 20.91 15.61 14.44
C VAL A 230 19.94 14.99 13.43
N SER A 231 19.75 15.65 12.27
CA SER A 231 18.93 15.10 11.18
C SER A 231 19.57 13.83 10.60
N ILE A 232 18.77 12.90 10.08
CA ILE A 232 19.25 11.64 9.48
C ILE A 232 20.28 11.88 8.38
N ALA A 233 20.09 12.90 7.52
CA ALA A 233 21.03 13.22 6.46
C ALA A 233 22.40 13.67 7.01
N LYS A 234 22.40 14.52 8.04
CA LYS A 234 23.65 14.97 8.70
C LYS A 234 24.31 13.82 9.45
N TRP A 235 23.51 12.99 10.12
CA TRP A 235 24.00 11.82 10.83
C TRP A 235 24.65 10.80 9.88
N ASN A 236 24.04 10.54 8.72
CA ASN A 236 24.66 9.70 7.69
C ASN A 236 25.99 10.27 7.19
N ALA A 237 26.08 11.60 7.04
CA ALA A 237 27.34 12.24 6.66
C ALA A 237 28.41 12.10 7.75
N MET A 238 28.03 12.17 9.03
CA MET A 238 28.95 11.93 10.15
C MET A 238 29.45 10.48 10.18
N LEU A 239 28.56 9.50 10.06
CA LEU A 239 28.94 8.09 9.96
C LEU A 239 29.95 7.85 8.83
N ASN A 240 29.70 8.46 7.66
CA ASN A 240 30.59 8.34 6.51
C ASN A 240 31.94 9.04 6.69
N GLN A 241 32.04 10.03 7.56
CA GLN A 241 33.30 10.74 7.85
C GLN A 241 34.10 10.11 8.96
N GLU A 242 33.45 9.53 9.97
CA GLU A 242 34.05 9.06 11.21
C GLU A 242 34.31 7.55 11.23
N THR A 243 33.83 6.81 10.21
CA THR A 243 34.02 5.36 10.10
C THR A 243 34.54 4.95 8.73
N SER A 244 35.00 3.72 8.62
CA SER A 244 35.41 3.10 7.36
C SER A 244 34.22 2.58 6.52
N LEU A 245 32.97 2.77 7.00
CA LEU A 245 31.76 2.32 6.34
C LEU A 245 31.68 2.64 4.85
N PRO A 246 31.99 3.86 4.34
CA PRO A 246 31.89 4.18 2.93
C PRO A 246 32.77 3.35 1.99
N GLN A 247 33.85 2.76 2.52
CA GLN A 247 34.77 1.94 1.71
C GLN A 247 34.13 0.62 1.26
N PHE A 248 33.15 0.13 2.02
CA PHE A 248 32.52 -1.17 1.83
C PHE A 248 31.06 -1.05 1.37
N THR A 249 30.50 0.18 1.42
CA THR A 249 29.07 0.41 1.16
C THR A 249 28.74 0.28 -0.32
N GLU A 250 27.83 -0.64 -0.64
CA GLU A 250 27.14 -0.71 -1.95
C GLU A 250 26.05 0.38 -2.02
N PHE A 251 25.23 0.47 -1.00
CA PHE A 251 24.21 1.52 -0.83
C PHE A 251 23.75 1.64 0.62
N THR A 252 23.25 2.82 0.96
CA THR A 252 22.67 3.13 2.28
C THR A 252 21.33 3.78 2.12
N HIS A 253 20.34 3.31 2.88
CA HIS A 253 19.01 3.91 2.90
C HIS A 253 18.56 4.24 4.32
N SER A 254 17.94 5.41 4.47
CA SER A 254 17.20 5.72 5.69
C SER A 254 15.89 4.94 5.74
N ARG A 255 15.35 4.71 6.94
CA ARG A 255 14.05 4.08 7.13
C ARG A 255 12.95 4.74 6.28
N ASN A 256 12.90 6.07 6.27
CA ASN A 256 11.92 6.81 5.47
C ASN A 256 12.08 6.59 3.95
N ALA A 257 13.31 6.45 3.47
CA ALA A 257 13.56 6.15 2.06
C ALA A 257 13.07 4.74 1.71
N ILE A 258 13.36 3.75 2.57
CA ILE A 258 12.88 2.38 2.40
C ILE A 258 11.34 2.36 2.40
N GLU A 259 10.67 2.99 3.38
CA GLU A 259 9.21 3.13 3.40
C GLU A 259 8.66 3.74 2.10
N GLY A 260 9.32 4.79 1.60
CA GLY A 260 8.96 5.43 0.34
C GLY A 260 9.03 4.47 -0.85
N PHE A 261 10.11 3.68 -0.96
CA PHE A 261 10.27 2.68 -2.02
C PHE A 261 9.20 1.58 -1.95
N MET A 262 8.95 1.03 -0.76
CA MET A 262 7.94 -0.01 -0.55
C MET A 262 6.54 0.44 -0.93
N LEU A 263 6.20 1.68 -0.60
CA LEU A 263 4.89 2.25 -0.85
C LEU A 263 4.75 2.89 -2.24
N THR A 264 5.84 2.95 -3.04
CA THR A 264 5.81 3.65 -4.34
C THR A 264 4.70 3.13 -5.25
N LEU A 265 4.63 1.81 -5.47
CA LEU A 265 3.60 1.22 -6.32
C LEU A 265 2.20 1.47 -5.77
N GLN A 266 2.03 1.30 -4.46
CA GLN A 266 0.77 1.56 -3.77
C GLN A 266 0.34 3.03 -3.88
N ASN A 267 1.28 3.96 -3.72
CA ASN A 267 1.02 5.40 -3.84
C ASN A 267 0.64 5.81 -5.26
N VAL A 268 1.29 5.22 -6.28
CA VAL A 268 0.95 5.45 -7.69
C VAL A 268 -0.49 5.00 -7.98
N PHE A 269 -0.86 3.76 -7.61
CA PHE A 269 -2.22 3.28 -7.78
C PHE A 269 -3.24 4.12 -7.01
N THR A 270 -2.95 4.47 -5.76
CA THR A 270 -3.78 5.34 -4.93
C THR A 270 -4.01 6.70 -5.59
N GLY A 271 -2.95 7.30 -6.15
CA GLY A 271 -3.02 8.59 -6.86
C GLY A 271 -3.95 8.53 -8.08
N PHE A 272 -3.82 7.48 -8.91
CA PHE A 272 -4.72 7.29 -10.06
C PHE A 272 -6.18 7.09 -9.64
N LEU A 273 -6.43 6.25 -8.65
CA LEU A 273 -7.78 6.00 -8.15
C LEU A 273 -8.37 7.26 -7.51
N PHE A 274 -7.58 8.05 -6.81
CA PHE A 274 -8.03 9.32 -6.23
C PHE A 274 -8.42 10.32 -7.32
N ALA A 275 -7.61 10.46 -8.38
CA ALA A 275 -7.96 11.28 -9.54
C ALA A 275 -9.26 10.81 -10.20
N PHE A 276 -9.45 9.50 -10.35
CA PHE A 276 -10.68 8.92 -10.86
C PHE A 276 -11.90 9.25 -9.97
N VAL A 277 -11.75 9.19 -8.65
CA VAL A 277 -12.81 9.58 -7.70
C VAL A 277 -13.19 11.05 -7.86
N LEU A 278 -12.22 11.95 -8.06
CA LEU A 278 -12.50 13.36 -8.31
C LEU A 278 -13.31 13.58 -9.60
N ILE A 279 -12.97 12.87 -10.67
CA ILE A 279 -13.71 12.91 -11.93
C ILE A 279 -15.15 12.40 -11.72
N LEU A 280 -15.33 11.27 -11.03
CA LEU A 280 -16.65 10.74 -10.72
C LEU A 280 -17.47 11.70 -9.84
N LEU A 281 -16.84 12.40 -8.91
CA LEU A 281 -17.50 13.44 -8.09
C LEU A 281 -18.00 14.58 -8.96
N LEU A 282 -17.19 15.08 -9.89
CA LEU A 282 -17.60 16.12 -10.85
C LEU A 282 -18.77 15.66 -11.71
N VAL A 283 -18.71 14.45 -12.26
CA VAL A 283 -19.81 13.85 -13.02
C VAL A 283 -21.07 13.76 -12.16
N SER A 284 -20.94 13.34 -10.90
CA SER A 284 -22.06 13.24 -9.96
C SER A 284 -22.73 14.59 -9.71
N LEU A 285 -21.95 15.69 -9.60
CA LEU A 285 -22.48 17.03 -9.46
C LEU A 285 -23.26 17.49 -10.71
N VAL A 286 -22.73 17.19 -11.90
CA VAL A 286 -23.41 17.50 -13.16
C VAL A 286 -24.72 16.72 -13.26
N VAL A 287 -24.71 15.40 -13.03
CA VAL A 287 -25.90 14.55 -13.08
C VAL A 287 -26.95 14.96 -12.03
N LEU A 288 -26.49 15.28 -10.81
CA LEU A 288 -27.38 15.80 -9.76
C LEU A 288 -28.00 17.14 -10.17
N GLY A 289 -27.20 18.03 -10.75
CA GLY A 289 -27.67 19.34 -11.22
C GLY A 289 -28.72 19.26 -12.33
N HIS A 290 -28.47 18.42 -13.33
CA HIS A 290 -29.43 18.18 -14.40
C HIS A 290 -30.68 17.44 -13.90
N GLY A 291 -30.49 16.49 -12.99
CA GLY A 291 -31.58 15.73 -12.40
C GLY A 291 -32.56 16.59 -11.61
N ILE A 292 -32.04 17.46 -10.73
CA ILE A 292 -32.87 18.41 -9.96
C ILE A 292 -33.48 19.46 -10.89
N GLY A 293 -32.69 20.06 -11.78
CA GLY A 293 -33.16 21.09 -12.70
C GLY A 293 -34.30 20.59 -13.59
N GLY A 294 -34.11 19.44 -14.25
CA GLY A 294 -35.13 18.85 -15.09
C GLY A 294 -36.38 18.30 -14.33
N ALA A 295 -36.22 17.98 -13.03
CA ALA A 295 -37.37 17.68 -12.17
C ALA A 295 -38.17 18.94 -11.84
N VAL A 296 -37.48 20.04 -11.47
CA VAL A 296 -38.13 21.35 -11.22
C VAL A 296 -38.88 21.83 -12.44
N GLU A 297 -38.27 21.84 -13.63
CA GLU A 297 -38.91 22.28 -14.88
C GLU A 297 -40.17 21.45 -15.21
N ARG A 298 -40.08 20.12 -15.09
CA ARG A 298 -41.25 19.24 -15.39
C ARG A 298 -42.38 19.35 -14.38
N ASP A 299 -42.08 19.64 -13.14
CA ASP A 299 -43.03 19.74 -12.06
C ASP A 299 -43.53 21.18 -11.82
N THR A 300 -43.01 22.19 -12.55
CA THR A 300 -43.43 23.61 -12.44
C THR A 300 -44.94 23.81 -12.53
N PRO A 301 -45.68 23.20 -13.49
CA PRO A 301 -47.14 23.37 -13.54
C PRO A 301 -47.82 22.80 -12.28
N ASP A 302 -47.39 21.62 -11.83
CA ASP A 302 -47.97 20.97 -10.65
C ASP A 302 -47.64 21.79 -9.37
N MET A 303 -46.46 22.42 -9.30
CA MET A 303 -46.07 23.30 -8.20
C MET A 303 -46.87 24.61 -8.19
N GLY A 304 -47.18 25.19 -9.37
CA GLY A 304 -48.08 26.33 -9.49
C GLY A 304 -49.45 26.02 -8.92
N ALA A 305 -50.03 24.87 -9.31
CA ALA A 305 -51.32 24.40 -8.80
C ALA A 305 -51.30 24.13 -7.28
N LEU A 306 -50.20 23.57 -6.74
CA LEU A 306 -50.05 23.37 -5.30
C LEU A 306 -49.92 24.70 -4.53
N LYS A 307 -49.29 25.73 -5.11
CA LYS A 307 -49.24 27.07 -4.52
C LYS A 307 -50.62 27.72 -4.44
N THR A 308 -51.44 27.58 -5.48
CA THR A 308 -52.83 28.05 -5.45
C THR A 308 -53.71 27.28 -4.43
N ALA A 309 -53.38 26.01 -4.16
CA ALA A 309 -54.02 25.21 -3.11
C ALA A 309 -53.49 25.51 -1.68
N GLY A 310 -52.59 26.51 -1.50
CA GLY A 310 -52.14 26.98 -0.19
C GLY A 310 -50.82 26.37 0.31
N PHE A 311 -50.11 25.59 -0.52
CA PHE A 311 -48.80 25.09 -0.15
C PHE A 311 -47.74 26.21 -0.19
N THR A 312 -46.95 26.32 0.88
CA THR A 312 -45.85 27.30 0.95
C THR A 312 -44.64 26.88 0.10
N THR A 313 -43.85 27.84 -0.36
CA THR A 313 -42.60 27.59 -1.09
C THR A 313 -41.70 26.61 -0.34
N GLY A 314 -41.59 26.74 1.00
CA GLY A 314 -40.78 25.85 1.82
C GLY A 314 -41.27 24.39 1.83
N HIS A 315 -42.60 24.15 1.69
CA HIS A 315 -43.13 22.80 1.54
C HIS A 315 -42.74 22.18 0.20
N LEU A 316 -42.77 22.95 -0.89
CA LEU A 316 -42.39 22.50 -2.23
C LEU A 316 -40.86 22.25 -2.33
N GLN A 317 -40.07 23.11 -1.72
CA GLN A 317 -38.62 22.91 -1.63
C GLN A 317 -38.29 21.61 -0.87
N LYS A 318 -38.93 21.36 0.28
CA LYS A 318 -38.74 20.12 1.06
C LYS A 318 -39.21 18.89 0.27
N MET A 319 -40.28 19.01 -0.49
CA MET A 319 -40.81 17.91 -1.33
C MET A 319 -39.75 17.41 -2.32
N GLN A 320 -38.99 18.31 -2.92
CA GLN A 320 -37.90 17.97 -3.86
C GLN A 320 -36.58 17.64 -3.18
N ALA A 321 -36.14 18.41 -2.18
CA ALA A 321 -34.84 18.21 -1.55
C ALA A 321 -34.72 16.90 -0.77
N VAL A 322 -35.75 16.55 0.01
CA VAL A 322 -35.67 15.39 0.95
C VAL A 322 -35.38 14.06 0.26
N PRO A 323 -36.00 13.68 -0.88
CA PRO A 323 -35.64 12.46 -1.57
C PRO A 323 -34.18 12.41 -2.01
N TYR A 324 -33.61 13.52 -2.52
CA TYR A 324 -32.19 13.57 -2.89
C TYR A 324 -31.28 13.48 -1.67
N ILE A 325 -31.60 14.19 -0.59
CA ILE A 325 -30.83 14.10 0.67
C ILE A 325 -30.80 12.66 1.18
N PHE A 326 -31.97 11.99 1.18
CA PHE A 326 -32.07 10.59 1.62
C PHE A 326 -31.24 9.66 0.71
N VAL A 327 -31.28 9.86 -0.61
CA VAL A 327 -30.51 9.10 -1.59
C VAL A 327 -29.01 9.29 -1.37
N ILE A 328 -28.53 10.55 -1.14
CA ILE A 328 -27.13 10.83 -0.85
C ILE A 328 -26.69 10.13 0.41
N LEU A 329 -27.44 10.28 1.51
CA LEU A 329 -27.11 9.65 2.78
C LEU A 329 -27.07 8.13 2.67
N ALA A 330 -28.05 7.52 1.99
CA ALA A 330 -28.09 6.07 1.78
C ALA A 330 -26.91 5.59 0.90
N ALA A 331 -26.61 6.30 -0.19
CA ALA A 331 -25.51 5.95 -1.09
C ALA A 331 -24.15 6.01 -0.37
N VAL A 332 -23.91 7.09 0.37
CA VAL A 332 -22.67 7.25 1.15
C VAL A 332 -22.56 6.20 2.25
N ALA A 333 -23.63 5.99 3.03
CA ALA A 333 -23.62 5.00 4.10
C ALA A 333 -23.33 3.57 3.59
N LEU A 334 -23.99 3.16 2.50
CA LEU A 334 -23.77 1.85 1.90
C LEU A 334 -22.36 1.74 1.27
N GLY A 335 -21.86 2.80 0.64
CA GLY A 335 -20.50 2.85 0.11
C GLY A 335 -19.45 2.69 1.20
N VAL A 336 -19.61 3.41 2.32
CA VAL A 336 -18.73 3.30 3.50
C VAL A 336 -18.75 1.88 4.10
N LEU A 337 -19.93 1.29 4.22
CA LEU A 337 -20.10 -0.07 4.77
C LEU A 337 -19.48 -1.15 3.87
N ALA A 338 -19.55 -0.99 2.57
CA ALA A 338 -19.00 -1.95 1.60
C ALA A 338 -17.48 -1.79 1.39
N ALA A 339 -16.92 -0.60 1.62
CA ALA A 339 -15.53 -0.27 1.30
C ALA A 339 -14.48 -1.16 1.99
N PRO A 340 -14.56 -1.51 3.29
CA PRO A 340 -13.58 -2.38 3.92
C PRO A 340 -13.51 -3.76 3.28
N PHE A 341 -14.64 -4.28 2.81
CA PHE A 341 -14.69 -5.56 2.12
C PHE A 341 -13.99 -5.50 0.74
N VAL A 342 -14.21 -4.43 -0.02
CA VAL A 342 -13.52 -4.20 -1.30
C VAL A 342 -12.03 -3.94 -1.07
N ALA A 343 -11.67 -3.18 -0.04
CA ALA A 343 -10.28 -2.94 0.34
C ALA A 343 -9.53 -4.23 0.70
N GLY A 344 -10.17 -5.16 1.41
CA GLY A 344 -9.61 -6.48 1.71
C GLY A 344 -9.31 -7.29 0.44
N LYS A 345 -10.24 -7.29 -0.52
CA LYS A 345 -9.99 -7.94 -1.81
C LYS A 345 -8.89 -7.27 -2.63
N ALA A 346 -8.80 -5.95 -2.60
CA ALA A 346 -7.75 -5.20 -3.27
C ALA A 346 -6.36 -5.50 -2.66
N ALA A 347 -6.24 -5.58 -1.32
CA ALA A 347 -5.00 -5.93 -0.65
C ALA A 347 -4.47 -7.30 -1.10
N VAL A 348 -5.32 -8.32 -1.13
CA VAL A 348 -4.94 -9.66 -1.62
C VAL A 348 -4.58 -9.65 -3.11
N ALA A 349 -5.34 -8.92 -3.94
CA ALA A 349 -5.09 -8.85 -5.37
C ALA A 349 -3.77 -8.16 -5.74
N THR A 350 -3.23 -7.30 -4.87
CA THR A 350 -1.95 -6.61 -5.08
C THR A 350 -0.76 -7.32 -4.44
N LEU A 351 -0.97 -8.40 -3.70
CA LEU A 351 0.07 -9.10 -2.93
C LEU A 351 1.29 -9.48 -3.77
N THR A 352 1.10 -10.15 -4.91
CA THR A 352 2.20 -10.58 -5.77
C THR A 352 2.98 -9.43 -6.41
N ALA A 353 2.40 -8.25 -6.48
CA ALA A 353 3.05 -7.05 -7.00
C ALA A 353 3.74 -6.23 -5.90
N THR A 354 3.11 -6.11 -4.74
CA THR A 354 3.64 -5.32 -3.62
C THR A 354 4.55 -6.11 -2.68
N GLY A 355 4.41 -7.43 -2.64
CA GLY A 355 5.11 -8.29 -1.70
C GLY A 355 4.57 -8.26 -0.27
N LEU A 356 3.44 -7.58 -0.02
CA LEU A 356 2.92 -7.29 1.31
C LEU A 356 1.47 -7.77 1.47
N LEU A 357 1.19 -8.48 2.56
CA LEU A 357 -0.15 -8.87 2.97
C LEU A 357 -0.57 -8.08 4.22
N PHE A 358 -1.05 -6.86 4.01
CA PHE A 358 -1.43 -6.00 5.12
C PHE A 358 -2.89 -6.20 5.57
N PRO A 359 -3.15 -6.23 6.89
CA PRO A 359 -4.51 -6.28 7.43
C PRO A 359 -5.22 -4.95 7.17
N VAL A 360 -6.43 -5.05 6.61
CA VAL A 360 -7.24 -3.85 6.35
C VAL A 360 -7.84 -3.33 7.65
N ARG A 361 -7.47 -2.10 8.02
CA ARG A 361 -7.99 -1.37 9.18
C ARG A 361 -8.75 -0.13 8.70
N PHE A 362 -10.01 0.00 9.07
CA PHE A 362 -10.84 1.13 8.66
C PHE A 362 -10.38 2.44 9.31
N PRO A 363 -9.91 3.45 8.54
CA PRO A 363 -9.42 4.71 9.08
C PRO A 363 -10.57 5.71 9.30
N PHE A 364 -11.34 5.54 10.39
CA PHE A 364 -12.55 6.30 10.66
C PHE A 364 -12.38 7.83 10.51
N TRP A 365 -11.36 8.40 11.17
CA TRP A 365 -11.14 9.85 11.13
C TRP A 365 -10.76 10.37 9.74
N LEU A 366 -9.94 9.65 9.01
CA LEU A 366 -9.53 10.02 7.67
C LEU A 366 -10.72 9.99 6.70
N CYS A 367 -11.55 8.94 6.79
CA CYS A 367 -12.77 8.82 5.99
C CYS A 367 -13.79 9.92 6.35
N LEU A 368 -13.99 10.21 7.63
CA LEU A 368 -14.89 11.26 8.09
C LEU A 368 -14.45 12.64 7.57
N LEU A 369 -13.18 13.00 7.74
CA LEU A 369 -12.63 14.27 7.27
C LEU A 369 -12.70 14.42 5.75
N SER A 370 -12.60 13.33 5.00
CA SER A 370 -12.69 13.36 3.53
C SER A 370 -14.13 13.37 3.02
N LEU A 371 -15.04 12.63 3.65
CA LEU A 371 -16.44 12.56 3.23
C LEU A 371 -17.26 13.79 3.66
N LEU A 372 -16.95 14.39 4.81
CA LEU A 372 -17.71 15.53 5.33
C LEU A 372 -17.74 16.73 4.36
N PRO A 373 -16.64 17.21 3.80
CA PRO A 373 -16.65 18.30 2.82
C PRO A 373 -17.45 17.96 1.57
N ILE A 374 -17.35 16.69 1.08
CA ILE A 374 -18.11 16.22 -0.08
C ILE A 374 -19.60 16.23 0.22
N MET A 375 -20.01 15.75 1.38
CA MET A 375 -21.39 15.76 1.84
C MET A 375 -21.94 17.18 1.93
N LEU A 376 -21.18 18.10 2.54
CA LEU A 376 -21.55 19.50 2.67
C LEU A 376 -21.70 20.18 1.29
N LEU A 377 -20.78 19.89 0.36
CA LEU A 377 -20.83 20.38 -1.01
C LEU A 377 -22.07 19.87 -1.75
N LEU A 378 -22.39 18.59 -1.67
CA LEU A 378 -23.56 17.99 -2.30
C LEU A 378 -24.88 18.55 -1.72
N LEU A 379 -24.97 18.64 -0.40
CA LEU A 379 -26.14 19.22 0.26
C LEU A 379 -26.30 20.70 -0.07
N GLY A 380 -25.24 21.48 -0.02
CA GLY A 380 -25.24 22.90 -0.44
C GLY A 380 -25.71 23.08 -1.88
N PHE A 381 -25.24 22.18 -2.77
CA PHE A 381 -25.65 22.20 -4.17
C PHE A 381 -27.15 21.89 -4.35
N ILE A 382 -27.72 20.94 -3.59
CA ILE A 382 -29.15 20.67 -3.59
C ILE A 382 -29.93 21.93 -3.14
N PHE A 383 -29.55 22.53 -2.02
CA PHE A 383 -30.21 23.74 -1.51
C PHE A 383 -30.15 24.90 -2.50
N PHE A 384 -28.99 25.08 -3.16
CA PHE A 384 -28.84 26.09 -4.21
C PHE A 384 -29.78 25.85 -5.39
N LYS A 385 -29.89 24.63 -5.89
CA LYS A 385 -30.77 24.28 -7.02
C LYS A 385 -32.25 24.35 -6.67
N VAL A 386 -32.64 23.84 -5.50
CA VAL A 386 -34.03 23.86 -5.03
C VAL A 386 -34.47 25.26 -4.61
N GLY A 387 -33.52 26.13 -4.25
CA GLY A 387 -33.80 27.54 -3.93
C GLY A 387 -34.54 28.28 -5.06
N LYS A 388 -34.26 27.96 -6.32
CA LYS A 388 -34.93 28.52 -7.49
C LYS A 388 -36.45 28.29 -7.57
N ILE A 389 -36.98 27.31 -6.82
CA ILE A 389 -38.43 27.08 -6.70
C ILE A 389 -39.14 28.30 -6.07
N GLY A 390 -38.43 29.13 -5.30
CA GLY A 390 -38.95 30.37 -4.74
C GLY A 390 -39.44 31.35 -5.81
N GLU A 391 -38.80 31.37 -6.97
CA GLU A 391 -39.07 32.29 -8.09
C GLU A 391 -40.30 31.89 -8.92
N ILE A 392 -40.87 30.69 -8.75
CA ILE A 392 -42.07 30.22 -9.48
C ILE A 392 -43.29 30.99 -8.99
N THR A 393 -43.96 31.67 -9.91
CA THR A 393 -45.22 32.38 -9.65
C THR A 393 -46.41 31.41 -9.67
N PRO A 394 -47.55 31.74 -8.98
CA PRO A 394 -48.76 30.90 -8.99
C PRO A 394 -49.43 30.80 -10.37
N VAL A 395 -49.03 31.57 -11.36
CA VAL A 395 -49.63 31.66 -12.72
C VAL A 395 -48.79 30.91 -13.76
N GLU A 396 -47.55 30.63 -13.44
CA GLU A 396 -46.65 29.80 -14.25
C GLU A 396 -46.65 28.36 -13.82
#